data_1e86cbbbea67e5fcdb25818637073806
#
_entry.id   1e86cbbbea67e5fcdb25818637073806
#
_cell.length_a   1.000
_cell.length_b   1.000
_cell.length_c   1.000
_cell.angle_alpha   90.00
_cell.angle_beta   90.00
_cell.angle_gamma   90.00
#
_symmetry.space_group_name_H-M   'P 1'
#
loop_
_entity.id
_entity.type
_entity.pdbx_description
1 polymer ?
#
loop_
_entity_poly.entity_id
_entity_poly.type
_entity_poly.pdbx_seq_one_letter_code
_entity_poly.pdbx_strand_id
1 'polypeptide(L)'
;ACTEHLAAVIDKLILTTKFPFKLSGKVLRVLTSIFLYHDFSVRNFIKGFQLSLLEHFYSQPLSLLCCALNEANARVQDLTHDDCELIRQVPSFMRYVESQDPEKQVELLTKDHYLKDTVRKLLNDLHVYHENYLPVLKCLHILTTSLPKYPLGKQIRDLHSTCLEKEVWETEDYSSAFQLFGMMAKDELVSLLTRCLDVLKSSEQDNLEDSVQKLEELLTRFQNLDSVPRVEAVREGEEEATTTQKSLQRKTNLYQLQKELMERKTSRRSKKLSGFEVLRVEVLQFIDKLIRDYLLPPETQPLHEVTYFSAASTLRRHLNAAPRNALQTALNNPYYYLQNEILKSETGTIPNTAPDICIVYKLHLECGRLINLYDWLQAFAMVVNAAEGNDPDTQVGKPVDKILHARFIRAVSELEFLGFVKPTKRKTDHVARLTWGGC
;
A
#
# COMPACT_ATOMS: atom_id res chain seq x y z
N ALA A 1 12.46 7.90 18.82
CA ALA A 1 12.89 6.48 18.96
C ALA A 1 12.03 5.52 18.12
N CYS A 2 10.72 5.29 18.40
CA CYS A 2 9.94 4.29 17.65
C CYS A 2 9.81 4.58 16.15
N THR A 3 9.63 5.83 15.76
CA THR A 3 9.55 6.24 14.34
C THR A 3 10.88 6.08 13.60
N GLU A 4 12.00 6.23 14.26
CA GLU A 4 13.34 6.01 13.69
C GLU A 4 13.58 4.52 13.50
N HIS A 5 13.16 3.67 14.45
CA HIS A 5 13.22 2.22 14.29
C HIS A 5 12.34 1.75 13.13
N LEU A 6 11.14 2.31 12.98
CA LEU A 6 10.30 2.02 11.81
C LEU A 6 10.99 2.45 10.52
N ALA A 7 11.61 3.63 10.47
CA ALA A 7 12.33 4.10 9.29
C ALA A 7 13.47 3.14 8.90
N ALA A 8 14.24 2.66 9.89
CA ALA A 8 15.30 1.67 9.66
C ALA A 8 14.75 0.31 9.16
N VAL A 9 13.59 -0.12 9.64
CA VAL A 9 12.93 -1.34 9.16
C VAL A 9 12.44 -1.17 7.72
N ILE A 10 11.81 -0.03 7.41
CA ILE A 10 11.35 0.26 6.05
C ILE A 10 12.51 0.33 5.08
N ASP A 11 13.61 0.98 5.45
CA ASP A 11 14.81 1.06 4.61
C ASP A 11 15.40 -0.33 4.29
N LYS A 12 15.46 -1.22 5.29
CA LYS A 12 16.03 -2.56 5.14
C LYS A 12 15.13 -3.58 4.46
N LEU A 13 13.80 -3.48 4.62
CA LEU A 13 12.85 -4.49 4.13
C LEU A 13 12.08 -4.04 2.88
N ILE A 14 11.77 -2.76 2.76
CA ILE A 14 10.91 -2.24 1.70
C ILE A 14 11.70 -1.48 0.66
N LEU A 15 12.57 -0.55 1.08
CA LEU A 15 13.38 0.28 0.21
C LEU A 15 14.69 -0.43 -0.18
N THR A 16 14.58 -1.65 -0.65
CA THR A 16 15.72 -2.50 -1.04
C THR A 16 15.39 -3.32 -2.28
N THR A 17 16.40 -3.61 -3.10
CA THR A 17 16.31 -4.53 -4.24
C THR A 17 16.57 -5.98 -3.85
N LYS A 18 17.08 -6.23 -2.62
CA LYS A 18 17.46 -7.57 -2.14
C LYS A 18 16.28 -8.53 -2.00
N PHE A 19 15.09 -7.98 -1.75
CA PHE A 19 13.86 -8.77 -1.63
C PHE A 19 12.95 -8.52 -2.84
N PRO A 20 12.59 -9.56 -3.59
CA PRO A 20 11.71 -9.43 -4.74
C PRO A 20 10.29 -9.03 -4.34
N PHE A 21 9.81 -9.47 -3.17
CA PHE A 21 8.49 -9.10 -2.66
C PHE A 21 8.39 -7.62 -2.29
N LYS A 22 7.31 -6.98 -2.75
CA LYS A 22 7.02 -5.56 -2.52
C LYS A 22 5.59 -5.36 -2.02
N LEU A 23 5.38 -4.27 -1.31
CA LEU A 23 4.05 -3.82 -0.90
C LEU A 23 3.51 -2.78 -1.87
N SER A 24 2.23 -2.85 -2.20
CA SER A 24 1.54 -1.75 -2.89
C SER A 24 1.40 -0.54 -1.94
N GLY A 25 1.19 0.64 -2.50
CA GLY A 25 1.00 1.86 -1.72
C GLY A 25 -0.16 1.76 -0.73
N LYS A 26 -1.27 1.14 -1.12
CA LYS A 26 -2.45 0.90 -0.25
C LYS A 26 -2.11 0.05 0.96
N VAL A 27 -1.36 -1.04 0.77
CA VAL A 27 -0.94 -1.95 1.85
C VAL A 27 0.06 -1.25 2.78
N LEU A 28 1.07 -0.57 2.22
CA LEU A 28 2.04 0.19 3.01
C LEU A 28 1.36 1.26 3.86
N ARG A 29 0.36 1.97 3.30
CA ARG A 29 -0.43 2.96 4.03
C ARG A 29 -1.23 2.34 5.17
N VAL A 30 -1.83 1.15 4.98
CA VAL A 30 -2.55 0.43 6.05
C VAL A 30 -1.61 0.10 7.19
N LEU A 31 -0.45 -0.50 6.92
CA LEU A 31 0.53 -0.87 7.96
C LEU A 31 1.10 0.36 8.68
N THR A 32 1.43 1.42 7.95
CA THR A 32 1.94 2.66 8.55
C THR A 32 0.87 3.38 9.36
N SER A 33 -0.40 3.36 8.93
CA SER A 33 -1.51 3.95 9.69
C SER A 33 -1.76 3.20 10.99
N ILE A 34 -1.73 1.87 10.98
CA ILE A 34 -1.84 1.07 12.22
C ILE A 34 -0.71 1.43 13.18
N PHE A 35 0.53 1.51 12.68
CA PHE A 35 1.67 1.91 13.51
C PHE A 35 1.51 3.32 14.07
N LEU A 36 1.14 4.31 13.25
CA LEU A 36 1.13 5.72 13.66
C LEU A 36 -0.05 6.09 14.56
N TYR A 37 -1.20 5.45 14.38
CA TYR A 37 -2.45 5.87 15.03
C TYR A 37 -2.99 4.89 16.07
N HIS A 38 -2.48 3.64 16.10
CA HIS A 38 -3.03 2.63 17.00
C HIS A 38 -2.03 2.11 18.04
N ASP A 39 -0.88 1.60 17.63
CA ASP A 39 -0.05 0.82 18.56
C ASP A 39 1.41 1.27 18.72
N PHE A 40 1.95 2.08 17.82
CA PHE A 40 3.37 2.48 17.77
C PHE A 40 4.36 1.30 17.86
N SER A 41 3.93 0.10 17.47
CA SER A 41 4.69 -1.13 17.61
C SER A 41 5.37 -1.53 16.30
N VAL A 42 6.69 -1.38 16.23
CA VAL A 42 7.51 -1.87 15.10
C VAL A 42 7.37 -3.39 14.94
N ARG A 43 7.21 -4.12 16.06
CA ARG A 43 7.01 -5.58 16.04
C ARG A 43 5.70 -5.94 15.31
N ASN A 44 4.63 -5.21 15.55
CA ASN A 44 3.35 -5.45 14.88
C ASN A 44 3.42 -5.05 13.40
N PHE A 45 4.15 -3.99 13.06
CA PHE A 45 4.43 -3.65 11.67
C PHE A 45 5.16 -4.79 10.93
N ILE A 46 6.21 -5.37 11.55
CA ILE A 46 6.94 -6.52 10.98
C ILE A 46 6.03 -7.73 10.83
N LYS A 47 5.18 -8.04 11.82
CA LYS A 47 4.20 -9.13 11.72
C LYS A 47 3.18 -8.89 10.60
N GLY A 48 2.71 -7.64 10.43
CA GLY A 48 1.83 -7.28 9.32
C GLY A 48 2.52 -7.45 7.96
N PHE A 49 3.80 -7.11 7.86
CA PHE A 49 4.61 -7.36 6.67
C PHE A 49 4.76 -8.86 6.39
N GLN A 50 5.08 -9.66 7.41
CA GLN A 50 5.17 -11.13 7.30
C GLN A 50 3.84 -11.76 6.89
N LEU A 51 2.73 -11.27 7.41
CA LEU A 51 1.39 -11.72 7.03
C LEU A 51 1.07 -11.37 5.57
N SER A 52 1.47 -10.19 5.12
CA SER A 52 1.34 -9.79 3.71
C SER A 52 2.13 -10.71 2.78
N LEU A 53 3.36 -11.06 3.19
CA LEU A 53 4.21 -12.00 2.47
C LEU A 53 3.56 -13.39 2.40
N LEU A 54 3.09 -13.92 3.52
CA LEU A 54 2.40 -15.21 3.59
C LEU A 54 1.17 -15.23 2.70
N GLU A 55 0.33 -14.21 2.76
CA GLU A 55 -0.89 -14.09 1.95
C GLU A 55 -0.58 -14.01 0.45
N HIS A 56 0.49 -13.28 0.08
CA HIS A 56 0.93 -13.18 -1.30
C HIS A 56 1.29 -14.55 -1.88
N PHE A 57 2.09 -15.33 -1.17
CA PHE A 57 2.49 -16.67 -1.62
C PHE A 57 1.37 -17.71 -1.51
N TYR A 58 0.39 -17.48 -0.65
CA TYR A 58 -0.77 -18.37 -0.52
C TYR A 58 -1.83 -18.14 -1.59
N SER A 59 -2.12 -16.87 -1.90
CA SER A 59 -3.26 -16.49 -2.76
C SER A 59 -2.88 -16.27 -4.24
N GLN A 60 -1.59 -16.06 -4.55
CA GLN A 60 -1.13 -15.75 -5.90
C GLN A 60 -0.38 -16.93 -6.51
N PRO A 61 -0.98 -17.65 -7.48
CA PRO A 61 -0.32 -18.78 -8.14
C PRO A 61 1.02 -18.41 -8.79
N LEU A 62 1.09 -17.21 -9.37
CA LEU A 62 2.30 -16.69 -10.03
C LEU A 62 3.37 -16.19 -9.05
N SER A 63 3.13 -16.21 -7.74
CA SER A 63 4.12 -15.87 -6.71
C SER A 63 5.35 -16.79 -6.74
N LEU A 64 5.27 -17.93 -7.38
CA LEU A 64 6.43 -18.80 -7.66
C LEU A 64 7.55 -18.06 -8.42
N LEU A 65 7.22 -17.01 -9.19
CA LEU A 65 8.17 -16.15 -9.91
C LEU A 65 8.67 -14.99 -9.03
N CYS A 66 8.12 -14.80 -7.83
CA CYS A 66 8.58 -13.78 -6.87
C CYS A 66 9.81 -14.28 -6.10
N CYS A 67 10.92 -14.39 -6.78
CA CYS A 67 12.22 -14.85 -6.24
C CYS A 67 13.37 -14.06 -6.89
N ALA A 68 14.62 -14.42 -6.59
CA ALA A 68 15.78 -13.82 -7.22
C ALA A 68 15.70 -13.96 -8.75
N LEU A 69 16.15 -12.95 -9.50
CA LEU A 69 16.00 -12.90 -10.95
C LEU A 69 16.51 -14.16 -11.67
N ASN A 70 17.66 -14.69 -11.24
CA ASN A 70 18.23 -15.90 -11.82
C ASN A 70 17.33 -17.13 -11.61
N GLU A 71 16.74 -17.26 -10.42
CA GLU A 71 15.80 -18.33 -10.11
C GLU A 71 14.47 -18.15 -10.85
N ALA A 72 13.97 -16.92 -10.93
CA ALA A 72 12.77 -16.61 -11.69
C ALA A 72 12.92 -16.98 -13.17
N ASN A 73 14.05 -16.64 -13.78
CA ASN A 73 14.39 -17.00 -15.16
C ASN A 73 14.47 -18.51 -15.38
N ALA A 74 14.99 -19.26 -14.40
CA ALA A 74 15.00 -20.73 -14.46
C ALA A 74 13.56 -21.29 -14.36
N ARG A 75 12.77 -20.81 -13.41
CA ARG A 75 11.37 -21.25 -13.20
C ARG A 75 10.46 -20.93 -14.39
N VAL A 76 10.71 -19.85 -15.12
CA VAL A 76 9.96 -19.52 -16.35
C VAL A 76 10.08 -20.62 -17.40
N GLN A 77 11.23 -21.32 -17.48
CA GLN A 77 11.39 -22.45 -18.42
C GLN A 77 10.48 -23.62 -18.06
N ASP A 78 10.32 -23.88 -16.77
CA ASP A 78 9.59 -25.02 -16.23
C ASP A 78 8.07 -24.80 -16.12
N LEU A 79 7.56 -23.60 -16.48
CA LEU A 79 6.15 -23.28 -16.45
C LEU A 79 5.34 -24.26 -17.32
N THR A 80 4.23 -24.73 -16.78
CA THR A 80 3.26 -25.55 -17.50
C THR A 80 2.41 -24.72 -18.44
N HIS A 81 1.62 -25.38 -19.30
CA HIS A 81 0.64 -24.67 -20.14
C HIS A 81 -0.40 -23.93 -19.30
N ASP A 82 -0.87 -24.53 -18.20
CA ASP A 82 -1.83 -23.91 -17.27
C ASP A 82 -1.26 -22.66 -16.62
N ASP A 83 0.03 -22.67 -16.25
CA ASP A 83 0.70 -21.48 -15.74
C ASP A 83 0.80 -20.36 -16.78
N CYS A 84 1.04 -20.73 -18.04
CA CYS A 84 1.03 -19.78 -19.16
C CYS A 84 -0.35 -19.14 -19.35
N GLU A 85 -1.43 -19.92 -19.21
CA GLU A 85 -2.81 -19.39 -19.25
C GLU A 85 -3.09 -18.44 -18.08
N LEU A 86 -2.60 -18.73 -16.89
CA LEU A 86 -2.71 -17.82 -15.74
C LEU A 86 -1.97 -16.49 -16.01
N ILE A 87 -0.79 -16.54 -16.63
CA ILE A 87 -0.05 -15.31 -17.00
C ILE A 87 -0.83 -14.50 -18.03
N ARG A 88 -1.44 -15.14 -19.02
CA ARG A 88 -2.29 -14.47 -20.03
C ARG A 88 -3.48 -13.73 -19.41
N GLN A 89 -3.98 -14.19 -18.25
CA GLN A 89 -5.08 -13.56 -17.52
C GLN A 89 -4.67 -12.41 -16.61
N VAL A 90 -3.37 -12.18 -16.39
CA VAL A 90 -2.87 -11.09 -15.54
C VAL A 90 -3.21 -9.74 -16.17
N PRO A 91 -3.90 -8.82 -15.46
CA PRO A 91 -4.36 -7.56 -16.03
C PRO A 91 -3.25 -6.68 -16.62
N SER A 92 -2.08 -6.62 -15.97
CA SER A 92 -0.95 -5.82 -16.49
C SER A 92 -0.33 -6.45 -17.73
N PHE A 93 -0.30 -7.78 -17.81
CA PHE A 93 0.17 -8.50 -18.97
C PHE A 93 -0.79 -8.34 -20.16
N MET A 94 -2.10 -8.38 -19.93
CA MET A 94 -3.10 -8.11 -20.97
C MET A 94 -2.94 -6.72 -21.57
N ARG A 95 -2.76 -5.68 -20.73
CA ARG A 95 -2.46 -4.32 -21.22
C ARG A 95 -1.19 -4.26 -22.05
N TYR A 96 -0.16 -5.02 -21.64
CA TYR A 96 1.07 -5.14 -22.43
C TYR A 96 0.80 -5.77 -23.79
N VAL A 97 0.04 -6.87 -23.85
CA VAL A 97 -0.34 -7.53 -25.10
C VAL A 97 -1.11 -6.57 -26.02
N GLU A 98 -2.09 -5.84 -25.48
CA GLU A 98 -2.88 -4.84 -26.22
C GLU A 98 -2.02 -3.73 -26.84
N SER A 99 -0.87 -3.41 -26.22
CA SER A 99 0.06 -2.40 -26.73
C SER A 99 0.98 -2.90 -27.85
N GLN A 100 1.00 -4.21 -28.14
CA GLN A 100 1.87 -4.82 -29.15
C GLN A 100 1.21 -4.84 -30.54
N ASP A 101 2.04 -5.07 -31.58
CA ASP A 101 1.57 -5.29 -32.93
C ASP A 101 0.66 -6.52 -33.03
N PRO A 102 -0.36 -6.56 -33.94
CA PRO A 102 -1.31 -7.66 -34.05
C PRO A 102 -0.68 -9.05 -34.20
N GLU A 103 0.42 -9.16 -34.95
CA GLU A 103 1.14 -10.43 -35.15
C GLU A 103 1.74 -10.94 -33.83
N LYS A 104 2.35 -10.04 -33.05
CA LYS A 104 2.92 -10.37 -31.74
C LYS A 104 1.83 -10.69 -30.71
N GLN A 105 0.68 -10.02 -30.77
CA GLN A 105 -0.46 -10.34 -29.91
C GLN A 105 -0.91 -11.80 -30.11
N VAL A 106 -1.06 -12.24 -31.37
CA VAL A 106 -1.44 -13.63 -31.68
C VAL A 106 -0.36 -14.59 -31.15
N GLU A 107 0.92 -14.31 -31.33
CA GLU A 107 1.99 -15.15 -30.84
C GLU A 107 1.99 -15.26 -29.31
N LEU A 108 1.83 -14.15 -28.59
CA LEU A 108 1.76 -14.12 -27.13
C LEU A 108 0.56 -14.92 -26.59
N LEU A 109 -0.57 -14.88 -27.29
CA LEU A 109 -1.80 -15.57 -26.87
C LEU A 109 -1.82 -17.06 -27.23
N THR A 110 -1.06 -17.49 -28.24
CA THR A 110 -1.15 -18.86 -28.76
C THR A 110 0.10 -19.71 -28.52
N LYS A 111 1.30 -19.09 -28.46
CA LYS A 111 2.58 -19.81 -28.36
C LYS A 111 3.21 -19.68 -26.99
N ASP A 112 3.25 -20.75 -26.22
CA ASP A 112 3.82 -20.75 -24.87
C ASP A 112 5.34 -20.44 -24.86
N HIS A 113 6.09 -20.92 -25.85
CA HIS A 113 7.52 -20.62 -25.93
C HIS A 113 7.78 -19.10 -26.07
N TYR A 114 7.05 -18.45 -26.98
CA TYR A 114 7.18 -17.00 -27.19
C TYR A 114 6.74 -16.20 -25.95
N LEU A 115 5.68 -16.66 -25.28
CA LEU A 115 5.24 -16.09 -24.00
C LEU A 115 6.34 -16.21 -22.93
N LYS A 116 6.96 -17.37 -22.76
CA LYS A 116 8.04 -17.59 -21.77
C LYS A 116 9.24 -16.67 -22.00
N ASP A 117 9.66 -16.50 -23.24
CA ASP A 117 10.75 -15.57 -23.57
C ASP A 117 10.38 -14.11 -23.29
N THR A 118 9.14 -13.74 -23.56
CA THR A 118 8.62 -12.39 -23.26
C THR A 118 8.52 -12.19 -21.74
N VAL A 119 7.99 -13.14 -20.99
CA VAL A 119 7.91 -13.08 -19.52
C VAL A 119 9.28 -12.90 -18.89
N ARG A 120 10.28 -13.64 -19.38
CA ARG A 120 11.67 -13.48 -18.91
C ARG A 120 12.18 -12.06 -19.13
N LYS A 121 11.94 -11.48 -20.31
CA LYS A 121 12.29 -10.10 -20.61
C LYS A 121 11.58 -9.13 -19.67
N LEU A 122 10.25 -9.28 -19.49
CA LEU A 122 9.46 -8.40 -18.63
C LEU A 122 9.86 -8.48 -17.15
N LEU A 123 10.23 -9.66 -16.64
CA LEU A 123 10.77 -9.80 -15.28
C LEU A 123 12.13 -9.11 -15.13
N ASN A 124 12.97 -9.18 -16.15
CA ASN A 124 14.24 -8.45 -16.17
C ASN A 124 13.98 -6.92 -16.18
N ASP A 125 13.08 -6.45 -17.03
CA ASP A 125 12.73 -5.04 -17.13
C ASP A 125 12.13 -4.52 -15.80
N LEU A 126 11.31 -5.33 -15.10
CA LEU A 126 10.79 -5.03 -13.78
C LEU A 126 11.90 -4.94 -12.73
N HIS A 127 12.90 -5.82 -12.80
CA HIS A 127 14.08 -5.76 -11.91
C HIS A 127 14.86 -4.46 -12.11
N VAL A 128 15.17 -4.12 -13.37
CA VAL A 128 15.85 -2.87 -13.72
C VAL A 128 15.03 -1.65 -13.29
N TYR A 129 13.70 -1.70 -13.43
CA TYR A 129 12.81 -0.66 -12.90
C TYR A 129 13.01 -0.43 -11.40
N HIS A 130 13.07 -1.50 -10.59
CA HIS A 130 13.29 -1.37 -9.14
C HIS A 130 14.70 -0.84 -8.80
N GLU A 131 15.70 -1.24 -9.54
CA GLU A 131 17.08 -0.79 -9.35
C GLU A 131 17.24 0.71 -9.61
N ASN A 132 16.55 1.23 -10.61
CA ASN A 132 16.58 2.66 -10.94
C ASN A 132 15.65 3.49 -10.05
N TYR A 133 14.49 2.93 -9.67
CA TYR A 133 13.48 3.62 -8.86
C TYR A 133 14.01 4.06 -7.49
N LEU A 134 14.71 3.18 -6.77
CA LEU A 134 15.12 3.45 -5.39
C LEU A 134 16.14 4.60 -5.25
N PRO A 135 17.21 4.68 -6.07
CA PRO A 135 18.14 5.82 -6.01
C PRO A 135 17.45 7.15 -6.34
N VAL A 136 16.57 7.17 -7.35
CA VAL A 136 15.84 8.39 -7.75
C VAL A 136 14.85 8.81 -6.66
N LEU A 137 14.16 7.86 -6.02
CA LEU A 137 13.31 8.14 -4.85
C LEU A 137 14.10 8.79 -3.71
N LYS A 138 15.30 8.27 -3.41
CA LYS A 138 16.20 8.83 -2.38
C LYS A 138 16.64 10.24 -2.75
N CYS A 139 16.95 10.50 -4.02
CA CYS A 139 17.30 11.84 -4.50
C CYS A 139 16.13 12.82 -4.30
N LEU A 140 14.93 12.45 -4.71
CA LEU A 140 13.75 13.31 -4.51
C LEU A 140 13.49 13.56 -3.02
N HIS A 141 13.65 12.56 -2.17
CA HIS A 141 13.52 12.71 -0.73
C HIS A 141 14.57 13.69 -0.15
N ILE A 142 15.84 13.58 -0.56
CA ILE A 142 16.90 14.52 -0.14
C ILE A 142 16.54 15.96 -0.51
N LEU A 143 16.07 16.17 -1.72
CA LEU A 143 15.67 17.50 -2.21
C LEU A 143 14.48 18.05 -1.41
N THR A 144 13.44 17.26 -1.21
CA THR A 144 12.17 17.71 -0.61
C THR A 144 12.22 17.87 0.90
N THR A 145 13.08 17.13 1.60
CA THR A 145 13.26 17.26 3.06
C THR A 145 13.98 18.53 3.49
N SER A 146 14.67 19.23 2.59
CA SER A 146 15.26 20.55 2.86
C SER A 146 14.22 21.67 2.79
N LEU A 147 13.08 21.43 2.16
CA LEU A 147 12.06 22.45 1.94
C LEU A 147 11.23 22.72 3.21
N PRO A 148 10.80 23.98 3.42
CA PRO A 148 9.89 24.32 4.50
C PRO A 148 8.55 23.59 4.32
N LYS A 149 7.92 23.21 5.44
CA LYS A 149 6.63 22.49 5.51
C LYS A 149 6.62 21.08 4.94
N TYR A 150 7.73 20.57 4.41
CA TYR A 150 7.85 19.20 3.88
C TYR A 150 6.70 18.81 2.93
N PRO A 151 6.58 19.45 1.75
CA PRO A 151 5.39 19.30 0.90
C PRO A 151 5.11 17.85 0.47
N LEU A 152 6.13 17.01 0.30
CA LEU A 152 6.00 15.59 -0.04
C LEU A 152 6.22 14.65 1.15
N GLY A 153 6.07 15.14 2.38
CA GLY A 153 6.28 14.40 3.61
C GLY A 153 7.70 14.51 4.16
N LYS A 154 7.81 14.33 5.48
CA LYS A 154 9.09 14.38 6.19
C LYS A 154 9.88 13.08 6.07
N GLN A 155 9.18 11.97 5.95
CA GLN A 155 9.78 10.64 5.93
C GLN A 155 9.72 10.07 4.52
N ILE A 156 10.78 9.36 4.13
CA ILE A 156 10.87 8.71 2.81
C ILE A 156 9.69 7.74 2.54
N ARG A 157 9.13 7.14 3.58
CA ARG A 157 7.95 6.26 3.46
C ARG A 157 6.70 6.99 2.97
N ASP A 158 6.54 8.28 3.33
CA ASP A 158 5.38 9.08 2.94
C ASP A 158 5.48 9.40 1.44
N LEU A 159 6.65 9.83 0.99
CA LEU A 159 6.96 10.03 -0.42
C LEU A 159 6.82 8.72 -1.22
N HIS A 160 7.40 7.62 -0.73
CA HIS A 160 7.33 6.31 -1.37
C HIS A 160 5.89 5.84 -1.54
N SER A 161 5.06 5.95 -0.50
CA SER A 161 3.63 5.61 -0.57
C SER A 161 2.89 6.41 -1.65
N THR A 162 3.22 7.70 -1.81
CA THR A 162 2.65 8.56 -2.85
C THR A 162 3.08 8.11 -4.25
N CYS A 163 4.38 7.83 -4.45
CA CYS A 163 4.91 7.36 -5.73
C CYS A 163 4.39 5.96 -6.12
N LEU A 164 4.05 5.11 -5.15
CA LEU A 164 3.44 3.80 -5.41
C LEU A 164 1.99 3.88 -5.89
N GLU A 165 1.25 4.92 -5.51
CA GLU A 165 -0.18 5.01 -5.80
C GLU A 165 -0.52 5.87 -7.00
N LYS A 166 0.31 6.86 -7.30
CA LYS A 166 0.04 7.84 -8.36
C LYS A 166 1.33 8.46 -8.90
N GLU A 167 1.22 9.08 -10.04
CA GLU A 167 2.28 9.90 -10.61
C GLU A 167 2.53 11.12 -9.71
N VAL A 168 3.67 11.14 -9.04
CA VAL A 168 3.97 12.16 -8.02
C VAL A 168 3.96 13.58 -8.59
N TRP A 169 4.33 13.75 -9.86
CA TRP A 169 4.37 15.06 -10.55
C TRP A 169 3.00 15.67 -10.86
N GLU A 170 1.92 14.88 -10.75
CA GLU A 170 0.54 15.37 -10.88
C GLU A 170 -0.01 15.95 -9.58
N THR A 171 0.73 15.83 -8.46
CA THR A 171 0.28 16.30 -7.16
C THR A 171 0.55 17.81 -6.98
N GLU A 172 -0.35 18.50 -6.28
CA GLU A 172 -0.17 19.90 -5.88
C GLU A 172 1.07 20.09 -5.00
N ASP A 173 1.37 19.10 -4.16
CA ASP A 173 2.54 19.08 -3.28
C ASP A 173 3.85 19.08 -4.08
N TYR A 174 3.90 18.35 -5.19
CA TYR A 174 5.06 18.36 -6.09
C TYR A 174 5.23 19.72 -6.78
N SER A 175 4.15 20.27 -7.29
CA SER A 175 4.17 21.61 -7.90
C SER A 175 4.65 22.67 -6.90
N SER A 176 4.19 22.60 -5.64
CA SER A 176 4.62 23.46 -4.56
C SER A 176 6.11 23.30 -4.24
N ALA A 177 6.60 22.06 -4.21
CA ALA A 177 8.02 21.76 -3.98
C ALA A 177 8.90 22.37 -5.09
N PHE A 178 8.52 22.23 -6.35
CA PHE A 178 9.27 22.78 -7.48
C PHE A 178 9.27 24.31 -7.51
N GLN A 179 8.19 24.96 -7.06
CA GLN A 179 8.18 26.41 -6.87
C GLN A 179 9.18 26.85 -5.80
N LEU A 180 9.28 26.12 -4.69
CA LEU A 180 10.24 26.39 -3.62
C LEU A 180 11.67 26.15 -4.09
N PHE A 181 11.96 25.11 -4.88
CA PHE A 181 13.27 24.91 -5.50
C PHE A 181 13.67 26.08 -6.39
N GLY A 182 12.73 26.68 -7.12
CA GLY A 182 12.94 27.89 -7.92
C GLY A 182 13.35 29.12 -7.12
N MET A 183 13.21 29.09 -5.79
CA MET A 183 13.59 30.19 -4.87
C MET A 183 14.85 29.87 -4.06
N MET A 184 15.40 28.68 -4.17
CA MET A 184 16.52 28.19 -3.37
C MET A 184 17.83 28.92 -3.70
N ALA A 185 18.66 29.17 -2.68
CA ALA A 185 19.98 29.76 -2.83
C ALA A 185 20.93 28.78 -3.54
N LYS A 186 21.98 29.35 -4.19
CA LYS A 186 22.97 28.58 -4.95
C LYS A 186 23.66 27.53 -4.11
N ASP A 187 24.21 27.94 -2.95
CA ASP A 187 25.01 27.04 -2.11
C ASP A 187 24.20 25.87 -1.56
N GLU A 188 22.94 26.13 -1.20
CA GLU A 188 22.01 25.12 -0.74
C GLU A 188 21.66 24.13 -1.86
N LEU A 189 21.34 24.64 -3.06
CA LEU A 189 21.05 23.81 -4.22
C LEU A 189 22.24 22.93 -4.60
N VAL A 190 23.45 23.48 -4.67
CA VAL A 190 24.68 22.74 -4.98
C VAL A 190 24.95 21.66 -3.94
N SER A 191 24.76 21.96 -2.64
CA SER A 191 24.93 20.96 -1.58
C SER A 191 23.96 19.79 -1.72
N LEU A 192 22.69 20.06 -2.04
CA LEU A 192 21.69 19.01 -2.25
C LEU A 192 21.97 18.17 -3.50
N LEU A 193 22.36 18.81 -4.61
CA LEU A 193 22.73 18.11 -5.83
C LEU A 193 23.96 17.22 -5.66
N THR A 194 24.94 17.66 -4.86
CA THR A 194 26.11 16.85 -4.51
C THR A 194 25.69 15.60 -3.75
N ARG A 195 24.81 15.73 -2.76
CA ARG A 195 24.26 14.58 -2.03
C ARG A 195 23.46 13.63 -2.93
N CYS A 196 22.71 14.17 -3.89
CA CYS A 196 22.02 13.35 -4.89
C CYS A 196 23.01 12.59 -5.79
N LEU A 197 24.09 13.26 -6.21
CA LEU A 197 25.16 12.63 -6.99
C LEU A 197 25.81 11.47 -6.23
N ASP A 198 26.09 11.63 -4.93
CA ASP A 198 26.64 10.57 -4.10
C ASP A 198 25.71 9.35 -4.03
N VAL A 199 24.39 9.59 -3.91
CA VAL A 199 23.39 8.50 -3.91
C VAL A 199 23.33 7.78 -5.25
N LEU A 200 23.32 8.51 -6.37
CA LEU A 200 23.31 7.90 -7.71
C LEU A 200 24.57 7.10 -7.99
N LYS A 201 25.74 7.62 -7.62
CA LYS A 201 27.03 6.88 -7.77
C LYS A 201 27.10 5.63 -6.90
N SER A 202 26.56 5.68 -5.69
CA SER A 202 26.56 4.53 -4.77
C SER A 202 25.64 3.40 -5.22
N SER A 203 24.76 3.64 -6.19
CA SER A 203 23.83 2.63 -6.70
C SER A 203 24.48 1.65 -7.67
N GLU A 204 25.66 1.97 -8.23
CA GLU A 204 26.41 1.14 -9.19
C GLU A 204 25.56 0.65 -10.39
N GLN A 205 24.58 1.46 -10.82
CA GLN A 205 23.66 1.09 -11.89
C GLN A 205 24.09 1.72 -13.21
N ASP A 206 24.43 0.89 -14.20
CA ASP A 206 24.83 1.33 -15.54
C ASP A 206 23.74 2.20 -16.22
N ASN A 207 22.49 1.93 -15.94
CA ASN A 207 21.36 2.66 -16.53
C ASN A 207 21.23 4.12 -16.05
N LEU A 208 21.85 4.48 -14.94
CA LEU A 208 21.85 5.85 -14.40
C LEU A 208 23.12 6.63 -14.72
N GLU A 209 24.07 6.03 -15.45
CA GLU A 209 25.37 6.64 -15.77
C GLU A 209 25.21 7.96 -16.53
N ASP A 210 24.33 8.02 -17.53
CA ASP A 210 24.03 9.24 -18.29
C ASP A 210 23.51 10.34 -17.36
N SER A 211 22.65 9.97 -16.38
CA SER A 211 22.12 10.92 -15.39
C SER A 211 23.19 11.41 -14.42
N VAL A 212 24.12 10.54 -14.03
CA VAL A 212 25.28 10.89 -13.20
C VAL A 212 26.17 11.88 -13.94
N GLN A 213 26.55 11.59 -15.19
CA GLN A 213 27.37 12.45 -16.03
C GLN A 213 26.73 13.83 -16.23
N LYS A 214 25.43 13.87 -16.51
CA LYS A 214 24.71 15.13 -16.66
C LYS A 214 24.68 15.96 -15.37
N LEU A 215 24.51 15.31 -14.23
CA LEU A 215 24.52 15.99 -12.92
C LEU A 215 25.92 16.51 -12.59
N GLU A 216 26.98 15.78 -12.91
CA GLU A 216 28.39 16.23 -12.76
C GLU A 216 28.67 17.45 -13.64
N GLU A 217 28.22 17.42 -14.91
CA GLU A 217 28.36 18.58 -15.81
C GLU A 217 27.68 19.83 -15.23
N LEU A 218 26.44 19.68 -14.73
CA LEU A 218 25.70 20.79 -14.13
C LEU A 218 26.41 21.34 -12.87
N LEU A 219 26.92 20.48 -12.00
CA LEU A 219 27.67 20.88 -10.82
C LEU A 219 28.98 21.61 -11.19
N THR A 220 29.69 21.15 -12.19
CA THR A 220 30.91 21.79 -12.70
C THR A 220 30.60 23.19 -13.26
N ARG A 221 29.47 23.34 -13.96
CA ARG A 221 28.99 24.64 -14.44
C ARG A 221 28.67 25.61 -13.31
N PHE A 222 28.10 25.13 -12.18
CA PHE A 222 27.88 25.96 -10.99
C PHE A 222 29.19 26.45 -10.38
N GLN A 223 30.23 25.59 -10.32
CA GLN A 223 31.56 25.98 -9.83
C GLN A 223 32.22 27.02 -10.75
N ASN A 224 32.08 26.84 -12.06
CA ASN A 224 32.63 27.79 -13.04
C ASN A 224 31.97 29.18 -12.99
N LEU A 225 30.72 29.30 -12.52
CA LEU A 225 30.08 30.59 -12.31
C LEU A 225 30.76 31.44 -11.24
N ASP A 226 31.48 30.81 -10.30
CA ASP A 226 32.25 31.53 -9.27
C ASP A 226 33.65 31.94 -9.75
N SER A 227 34.18 31.23 -10.74
CA SER A 227 35.53 31.45 -11.27
C SER A 227 35.61 32.53 -12.36
N VAL A 228 34.44 32.96 -12.89
CA VAL A 228 34.39 34.10 -13.79
C VAL A 228 34.49 35.39 -12.94
N PRO A 229 35.60 36.18 -13.06
CA PRO A 229 35.67 37.44 -12.34
C PRO A 229 34.47 38.29 -12.75
N ARG A 230 33.76 38.87 -11.75
CA ARG A 230 32.76 39.89 -11.99
C ARG A 230 33.42 40.95 -12.88
N VAL A 231 33.18 40.85 -14.19
CA VAL A 231 33.37 42.01 -15.05
C VAL A 231 32.40 43.02 -14.49
N GLU A 232 32.96 44.03 -13.87
CA GLU A 232 32.27 45.20 -13.36
C GLU A 232 31.31 45.65 -14.45
N ALA A 233 30.01 45.46 -14.21
CA ALA A 233 28.98 46.15 -14.99
C ALA A 233 29.30 47.65 -14.75
N VAL A 234 29.86 48.27 -15.78
CA VAL A 234 30.14 49.67 -15.88
C VAL A 234 28.96 50.43 -15.27
N ARG A 235 29.30 51.21 -14.23
CA ARG A 235 28.43 52.20 -13.67
C ARG A 235 28.16 53.25 -14.75
N GLU A 236 27.09 53.08 -15.48
CA GLU A 236 26.44 54.15 -16.22
C GLU A 236 25.08 54.38 -15.57
N GLY A 237 24.97 55.43 -14.82
CA GLY A 237 23.70 55.89 -14.26
C GLY A 237 23.72 56.34 -12.80
N GLU A 238 24.83 56.93 -12.32
CA GLU A 238 24.78 57.84 -11.18
C GLU A 238 24.87 59.29 -11.69
N GLU A 239 23.73 59.80 -12.08
CA GLU A 239 23.48 61.23 -12.01
C GLU A 239 21.98 61.43 -11.76
N GLU A 240 21.69 62.31 -10.75
CA GLU A 240 20.39 62.82 -10.37
C GLU A 240 19.55 62.00 -9.35
N ALA A 241 19.92 62.08 -8.09
CA ALA A 241 18.94 62.17 -7.01
C ALA A 241 19.51 62.83 -5.76
N THR A 242 19.87 64.09 -5.86
CA THR A 242 19.89 65.00 -4.72
C THR A 242 18.72 65.97 -4.85
N THR A 243 18.02 66.14 -3.73
CA THR A 243 16.89 67.04 -3.44
C THR A 243 15.50 66.41 -3.65
N THR A 244 14.83 66.01 -2.64
CA THR A 244 13.93 66.80 -1.80
C THR A 244 13.17 65.90 -0.82
N GLN A 245 13.50 66.06 0.45
CA GLN A 245 12.55 65.68 1.53
C GLN A 245 11.31 66.56 1.37
N LYS A 246 10.16 65.94 1.08
CA LYS A 246 8.86 66.48 1.44
C LYS A 246 7.95 65.36 1.83
N SER A 247 7.70 65.26 3.11
CA SER A 247 6.62 64.57 3.78
C SER A 247 5.28 64.80 3.09
N LEU A 248 4.67 63.76 2.56
CA LEU A 248 3.23 63.72 2.35
C LEU A 248 2.77 62.28 2.57
N GLN A 249 2.14 62.08 3.73
CA GLN A 249 1.33 60.92 4.03
C GLN A 249 0.24 60.80 2.96
N ARG A 250 0.47 59.98 1.93
CA ARG A 250 -0.61 59.49 1.06
C ARG A 250 -0.97 58.11 1.57
N LYS A 251 -2.23 57.98 2.01
CA LYS A 251 -2.89 56.67 2.19
C LYS A 251 -2.77 55.91 0.88
N THR A 252 -1.77 55.10 0.74
CA THR A 252 -1.56 54.24 -0.44
C THR A 252 -2.60 53.13 -0.37
N ASN A 253 -3.50 53.14 -1.34
CA ASN A 253 -4.55 52.15 -1.47
C ASN A 253 -3.88 50.74 -1.69
N LEU A 254 -4.25 49.76 -0.90
CA LEU A 254 -3.65 48.41 -0.92
C LEU A 254 -3.67 47.82 -2.36
N TYR A 255 -4.67 48.19 -3.13
CA TYR A 255 -4.82 47.82 -4.53
C TYR A 255 -3.74 48.42 -5.44
N GLN A 256 -3.36 49.67 -5.20
CA GLN A 256 -2.26 50.32 -5.94
C GLN A 256 -0.90 49.71 -5.59
N LEU A 257 -0.68 49.36 -4.33
CA LEU A 257 0.52 48.65 -3.90
C LEU A 257 0.63 47.25 -4.52
N GLN A 258 -0.47 46.52 -4.59
CA GLN A 258 -0.52 45.21 -5.27
C GLN A 258 -0.28 45.35 -6.78
N LYS A 259 -0.84 46.37 -7.42
CA LYS A 259 -0.63 46.64 -8.83
C LYS A 259 0.83 47.02 -9.12
N GLU A 260 1.43 47.90 -8.30
CA GLU A 260 2.84 48.25 -8.43
C GLU A 260 3.77 47.07 -8.18
N LEU A 261 3.43 46.17 -7.22
CA LEU A 261 4.17 44.92 -6.99
C LEU A 261 4.07 43.96 -8.16
N MET A 262 2.88 43.85 -8.80
CA MET A 262 2.71 43.06 -10.00
C MET A 262 3.43 43.65 -11.20
N GLU A 263 3.38 44.96 -11.39
CA GLU A 263 4.10 45.66 -12.47
C GLU A 263 5.62 45.59 -12.27
N ARG A 264 6.12 45.64 -11.03
CA ARG A 264 7.53 45.39 -10.71
C ARG A 264 7.93 43.94 -10.95
N LYS A 265 7.04 42.97 -10.69
CA LYS A 265 7.28 41.56 -11.04
C LYS A 265 7.34 41.33 -12.56
N THR A 266 6.48 42.01 -13.31
CA THR A 266 6.46 41.92 -14.79
C THR A 266 7.67 42.64 -15.40
N SER A 267 8.06 43.78 -14.87
CA SER A 267 9.27 44.53 -15.30
C SER A 267 10.56 43.80 -14.95
N ARG A 268 10.60 43.04 -13.83
CA ARG A 268 11.74 42.17 -13.49
C ARG A 268 11.84 40.94 -14.39
N ARG A 269 10.73 40.48 -14.98
CA ARG A 269 10.74 39.37 -15.96
C ARG A 269 11.38 39.75 -17.30
N SER A 270 11.48 41.01 -17.63
CA SER A 270 12.16 41.48 -18.85
C SER A 270 13.68 41.70 -18.67
N LYS A 271 14.22 41.60 -17.46
CA LYS A 271 15.68 41.59 -17.23
C LYS A 271 16.23 40.21 -17.65
N LYS A 272 17.30 40.19 -18.46
CA LYS A 272 18.05 38.99 -18.80
C LYS A 272 18.30 38.19 -17.52
N LEU A 273 17.84 36.92 -17.48
CA LEU A 273 18.08 35.98 -16.40
C LEU A 273 19.59 35.96 -16.09
N SER A 274 19.95 35.97 -14.81
CA SER A 274 21.35 35.81 -14.39
C SER A 274 21.84 34.39 -14.82
N GLY A 275 23.15 34.23 -15.03
CA GLY A 275 23.70 32.91 -15.37
C GLY A 275 23.30 31.82 -14.38
N PHE A 276 23.16 32.18 -13.09
CA PHE A 276 22.66 31.28 -12.07
C PHE A 276 21.18 30.90 -12.26
N GLU A 277 20.32 31.84 -12.61
CA GLU A 277 18.89 31.59 -12.82
C GLU A 277 18.65 30.66 -14.02
N VAL A 278 19.41 30.84 -15.10
CA VAL A 278 19.37 29.96 -16.28
C VAL A 278 19.76 28.54 -15.89
N LEU A 279 20.90 28.41 -15.19
CA LEU A 279 21.39 27.09 -14.79
C LEU A 279 20.45 26.40 -13.78
N ARG A 280 19.85 27.18 -12.85
CA ARG A 280 18.83 26.65 -11.93
C ARG A 280 17.62 26.08 -12.67
N VAL A 281 17.10 26.77 -13.68
CA VAL A 281 15.99 26.28 -14.50
C VAL A 281 16.38 24.97 -15.21
N GLU A 282 17.59 24.91 -15.77
CA GLU A 282 18.09 23.69 -16.43
C GLU A 282 18.17 22.51 -15.46
N VAL A 283 18.64 22.74 -14.24
CA VAL A 283 18.69 21.72 -13.17
C VAL A 283 17.29 21.25 -12.80
N LEU A 284 16.34 22.15 -12.61
CA LEU A 284 14.96 21.78 -12.28
C LEU A 284 14.30 20.96 -13.40
N GLN A 285 14.56 21.30 -14.65
CA GLN A 285 14.08 20.52 -15.79
C GLN A 285 14.73 19.12 -15.82
N PHE A 286 16.01 19.03 -15.53
CA PHE A 286 16.71 17.75 -15.42
C PHE A 286 16.14 16.88 -14.31
N ILE A 287 15.91 17.44 -13.10
CA ILE A 287 15.32 16.72 -11.98
C ILE A 287 13.90 16.26 -12.31
N ASP A 288 13.07 17.14 -12.88
CA ASP A 288 11.69 16.79 -13.28
C ASP A 288 11.68 15.64 -14.30
N LYS A 289 12.58 15.68 -15.29
CA LYS A 289 12.73 14.59 -16.25
C LYS A 289 13.15 13.30 -15.58
N LEU A 290 14.15 13.33 -14.70
CA LEU A 290 14.65 12.17 -13.97
C LEU A 290 13.52 11.51 -13.15
N ILE A 291 12.69 12.30 -12.50
CA ILE A 291 11.56 11.81 -11.71
C ILE A 291 10.51 11.17 -12.62
N ARG A 292 10.14 11.79 -13.71
CA ARG A 292 9.15 11.26 -14.67
C ARG A 292 9.61 9.97 -15.34
N ASP A 293 10.89 9.86 -15.63
CA ASP A 293 11.46 8.68 -16.29
C ASP A 293 11.52 7.46 -15.35
N TYR A 294 11.80 7.65 -14.04
CA TYR A 294 12.11 6.55 -13.13
C TYR A 294 11.16 6.36 -11.96
N LEU A 295 10.31 7.34 -11.58
CA LEU A 295 9.35 7.21 -10.49
C LEU A 295 7.92 6.92 -10.95
N LEU A 296 7.76 6.20 -12.04
CA LEU A 296 6.45 5.71 -12.48
C LEU A 296 5.85 4.76 -11.43
N PRO A 297 4.52 4.81 -11.19
CA PRO A 297 3.85 3.85 -10.33
C PRO A 297 4.06 2.41 -10.82
N PRO A 298 4.27 1.44 -9.93
CA PRO A 298 4.52 0.05 -10.34
C PRO A 298 3.36 -0.59 -11.08
N GLU A 299 2.14 -0.10 -10.93
CA GLU A 299 0.95 -0.55 -11.68
C GLU A 299 1.09 -0.32 -13.20
N THR A 300 2.00 0.57 -13.63
CA THR A 300 2.32 0.79 -15.04
C THR A 300 3.23 -0.29 -15.62
N GLN A 301 3.91 -1.07 -14.76
CA GLN A 301 4.86 -2.10 -15.19
C GLN A 301 4.15 -3.43 -15.44
N PRO A 302 4.40 -4.09 -16.59
CA PRO A 302 3.89 -5.43 -16.84
C PRO A 302 4.37 -6.44 -15.78
N LEU A 303 3.50 -7.37 -15.40
CA LEU A 303 3.77 -8.42 -14.40
C LEU A 303 4.11 -7.89 -12.98
N HIS A 304 3.76 -6.65 -12.65
CA HIS A 304 3.99 -6.12 -11.30
C HIS A 304 3.24 -6.94 -10.23
N GLU A 305 2.12 -7.58 -10.57
CA GLU A 305 1.33 -8.42 -9.67
C GLU A 305 2.13 -9.61 -9.13
N VAL A 306 3.15 -10.06 -9.85
CA VAL A 306 4.05 -11.14 -9.40
C VAL A 306 4.80 -10.74 -8.12
N THR A 307 5.21 -9.49 -8.01
CA THR A 307 6.05 -8.98 -6.92
C THR A 307 5.31 -8.12 -5.91
N TYR A 308 4.25 -7.42 -6.31
CA TYR A 308 3.51 -6.48 -5.47
C TYR A 308 2.27 -7.10 -4.84
N PHE A 309 2.23 -7.13 -3.50
CA PHE A 309 1.03 -7.49 -2.76
C PHE A 309 0.09 -6.28 -2.64
N SER A 310 -1.14 -6.41 -3.13
CA SER A 310 -2.11 -5.32 -3.20
C SER A 310 -3.39 -5.55 -2.39
N ALA A 311 -3.60 -6.73 -1.80
CA ALA A 311 -4.82 -7.10 -1.10
C ALA A 311 -4.96 -6.44 0.29
N ALA A 312 -5.02 -5.10 0.33
CA ALA A 312 -5.11 -4.31 1.56
C ALA A 312 -6.37 -4.63 2.39
N SER A 313 -7.49 -4.96 1.75
CA SER A 313 -8.74 -5.34 2.44
C SER A 313 -8.61 -6.67 3.17
N THR A 314 -7.97 -7.65 2.55
CA THR A 314 -7.69 -8.95 3.15
C THR A 314 -6.74 -8.81 4.33
N LEU A 315 -5.64 -8.07 4.16
CA LEU A 315 -4.70 -7.78 5.24
C LEU A 315 -5.39 -7.08 6.42
N ARG A 316 -6.20 -6.05 6.15
CA ARG A 316 -6.95 -5.33 7.19
C ARG A 316 -7.90 -6.26 7.94
N ARG A 317 -8.59 -7.15 7.24
CA ARG A 317 -9.47 -8.15 7.87
C ARG A 317 -8.72 -9.10 8.79
N HIS A 318 -7.52 -9.55 8.40
CA HIS A 318 -6.68 -10.40 9.24
C HIS A 318 -6.09 -9.66 10.46
N LEU A 319 -5.72 -8.39 10.29
CA LEU A 319 -5.16 -7.58 11.38
C LEU A 319 -6.23 -7.04 12.33
N ASN A 320 -7.45 -6.81 11.86
CA ASN A 320 -8.56 -6.42 12.71
C ASN A 320 -9.05 -7.66 13.48
N ALA A 321 -8.59 -7.81 14.70
CA ALA A 321 -9.09 -8.86 15.60
C ALA A 321 -10.57 -8.58 15.93
N ALA A 322 -11.45 -9.29 15.24
CA ALA A 322 -12.88 -9.35 15.54
C ALA A 322 -13.20 -10.77 16.02
N PRO A 323 -12.74 -11.19 17.23
CA PRO A 323 -12.87 -12.56 17.70
C PRO A 323 -14.32 -13.02 17.75
N ARG A 324 -15.23 -12.10 18.04
CA ARG A 324 -16.67 -12.41 18.05
C ARG A 324 -17.20 -12.74 16.65
N ASN A 325 -16.83 -11.95 15.64
CA ASN A 325 -17.23 -12.24 14.25
C ASN A 325 -16.64 -13.58 13.77
N ALA A 326 -15.39 -13.86 14.13
CA ALA A 326 -14.76 -15.15 13.82
C ALA A 326 -15.50 -16.33 14.48
N LEU A 327 -15.84 -16.19 15.77
CA LEU A 327 -16.63 -17.18 16.51
C LEU A 327 -18.02 -17.35 15.91
N GLN A 328 -18.73 -16.28 15.59
CA GLN A 328 -20.04 -16.33 14.95
C GLN A 328 -19.98 -17.00 13.57
N THR A 329 -18.95 -16.68 12.78
CA THR A 329 -18.73 -17.33 11.48
C THR A 329 -18.49 -18.83 11.65
N ALA A 330 -17.62 -19.23 12.60
CA ALA A 330 -17.33 -20.63 12.87
C ALA A 330 -18.57 -21.41 13.35
N LEU A 331 -19.40 -20.79 14.19
CA LEU A 331 -20.62 -21.42 14.72
C LEU A 331 -21.77 -21.49 13.69
N ASN A 332 -21.87 -20.50 12.81
CA ASN A 332 -22.87 -20.48 11.72
C ASN A 332 -22.47 -21.35 10.52
N ASN A 333 -21.19 -21.34 10.16
CA ASN A 333 -20.67 -22.05 9.01
C ASN A 333 -19.33 -22.72 9.36
N PRO A 334 -19.36 -23.87 10.04
CA PRO A 334 -18.14 -24.60 10.42
C PRO A 334 -17.31 -25.04 9.20
N TYR A 335 -17.91 -25.22 8.02
CA TYR A 335 -17.19 -25.50 6.79
C TYR A 335 -16.12 -24.45 6.46
N TYR A 336 -16.41 -23.18 6.73
CA TYR A 336 -15.48 -22.08 6.41
C TYR A 336 -14.07 -22.28 6.98
N TYR A 337 -13.96 -22.79 8.23
CA TYR A 337 -12.68 -23.05 8.87
C TYR A 337 -12.20 -24.49 8.76
N LEU A 338 -13.11 -25.46 8.79
CA LEU A 338 -12.75 -26.88 8.84
C LEU A 338 -12.54 -27.49 7.45
N GLN A 339 -13.05 -26.86 6.39
CA GLN A 339 -12.93 -27.30 4.99
C GLN A 339 -13.34 -28.76 4.78
N ASN A 340 -14.27 -29.27 5.59
CA ASN A 340 -14.75 -30.63 5.51
C ASN A 340 -16.04 -30.68 4.68
N GLU A 341 -16.04 -31.40 3.56
CA GLU A 341 -17.17 -31.49 2.61
C GLU A 341 -18.48 -31.95 3.25
N ILE A 342 -18.41 -32.78 4.31
CA ILE A 342 -19.60 -33.26 5.06
C ILE A 342 -20.33 -32.07 5.75
N LEU A 343 -19.62 -30.98 6.03
CA LEU A 343 -20.17 -29.80 6.67
C LEU A 343 -20.67 -28.75 5.66
N LYS A 344 -20.52 -28.99 4.38
CA LYS A 344 -20.96 -28.09 3.32
C LYS A 344 -22.48 -28.11 3.24
N SER A 345 -23.10 -26.97 3.42
CA SER A 345 -24.56 -26.84 3.30
C SER A 345 -24.90 -26.02 2.07
N GLU A 346 -25.64 -26.56 1.15
CA GLU A 346 -26.11 -25.86 -0.06
C GLU A 346 -27.26 -24.90 0.22
N THR A 347 -27.99 -25.09 1.32
CA THR A 347 -29.24 -24.35 1.65
C THR A 347 -29.10 -23.39 2.82
N GLY A 348 -27.90 -23.17 3.37
CA GLY A 348 -27.72 -22.36 4.59
C GLY A 348 -28.27 -23.01 5.87
N THR A 349 -28.86 -24.19 5.80
CA THR A 349 -29.24 -25.01 6.96
C THR A 349 -28.01 -25.69 7.54
N ILE A 350 -27.92 -25.87 8.86
CA ILE A 350 -26.83 -26.64 9.44
C ILE A 350 -27.02 -28.13 9.08
N PRO A 351 -25.99 -28.78 8.50
CA PRO A 351 -26.04 -30.24 8.35
C PRO A 351 -26.13 -30.89 9.73
N ASN A 352 -26.89 -31.96 9.83
CA ASN A 352 -27.08 -32.74 11.05
C ASN A 352 -25.76 -33.32 11.61
N THR A 353 -24.74 -33.37 10.76
CA THR A 353 -23.38 -33.82 11.08
C THR A 353 -22.53 -32.69 11.68
N ALA A 354 -23.07 -31.48 11.82
CA ALA A 354 -22.35 -30.36 12.42
C ALA A 354 -22.02 -30.60 13.91
N PRO A 355 -20.96 -29.99 14.45
CA PRO A 355 -20.66 -30.05 15.86
C PRO A 355 -21.85 -29.60 16.73
N ASP A 356 -22.07 -30.24 17.88
CA ASP A 356 -23.19 -29.97 18.77
C ASP A 356 -23.32 -28.47 19.12
N ILE A 357 -22.20 -27.80 19.37
CA ILE A 357 -22.18 -26.37 19.68
C ILE A 357 -22.74 -25.51 18.52
N CYS A 358 -22.53 -25.93 17.27
CA CYS A 358 -23.07 -25.22 16.09
C CYS A 358 -24.58 -25.39 16.00
N ILE A 359 -25.09 -26.60 16.27
CA ILE A 359 -26.53 -26.91 16.31
C ILE A 359 -27.20 -26.08 17.42
N VAL A 360 -26.68 -26.16 18.63
CA VAL A 360 -27.20 -25.42 19.80
C VAL A 360 -27.13 -23.90 19.56
N TYR A 361 -26.05 -23.41 18.96
CA TYR A 361 -25.91 -21.99 18.62
C TYR A 361 -26.96 -21.52 17.62
N LYS A 362 -27.22 -22.28 16.59
CA LYS A 362 -28.21 -21.91 15.57
C LYS A 362 -29.63 -21.90 16.14
N LEU A 363 -29.99 -22.93 16.90
CA LEU A 363 -31.28 -22.96 17.60
C LEU A 363 -31.44 -21.77 18.56
N HIS A 364 -30.36 -21.36 19.26
CA HIS A 364 -30.39 -20.17 20.12
C HIS A 364 -30.65 -18.87 19.35
N LEU A 365 -30.25 -18.77 18.07
CA LEU A 365 -30.54 -17.59 17.26
C LEU A 365 -32.04 -17.42 16.96
N GLU A 366 -32.76 -18.52 16.91
CA GLU A 366 -34.22 -18.55 16.68
C GLU A 366 -35.03 -18.24 17.94
N CYS A 367 -34.39 -18.35 19.13
CA CYS A 367 -35.02 -18.10 20.40
C CYS A 367 -35.06 -16.59 20.73
N GLY A 368 -36.02 -16.23 21.59
CA GLY A 368 -36.13 -14.89 22.17
C GLY A 368 -35.03 -14.58 23.19
N ARG A 369 -35.21 -13.47 23.94
CA ARG A 369 -34.24 -13.02 24.95
C ARG A 369 -34.04 -13.98 26.13
N LEU A 370 -35.11 -14.68 26.50
CA LEU A 370 -35.12 -15.72 27.54
C LEU A 370 -35.36 -17.06 26.86
N ILE A 371 -34.49 -18.02 27.07
CA ILE A 371 -34.51 -19.35 26.45
C ILE A 371 -34.81 -20.36 27.55
N ASN A 372 -35.90 -21.15 27.39
CA ASN A 372 -36.20 -22.26 28.23
C ASN A 372 -35.26 -23.42 27.89
N LEU A 373 -34.51 -23.93 28.85
CA LEU A 373 -33.55 -25.02 28.63
C LEU A 373 -34.19 -26.32 28.20
N TYR A 374 -35.40 -26.61 28.68
CA TYR A 374 -36.15 -27.83 28.29
C TYR A 374 -36.58 -27.80 26.82
N ASP A 375 -37.21 -26.70 26.38
CA ASP A 375 -37.63 -26.54 25.00
C ASP A 375 -36.43 -26.56 24.03
N TRP A 376 -35.33 -25.93 24.45
CA TRP A 376 -34.08 -25.92 23.68
C TRP A 376 -33.44 -27.33 23.58
N LEU A 377 -33.45 -28.09 24.67
CA LEU A 377 -33.02 -29.50 24.67
C LEU A 377 -33.87 -30.33 23.74
N GLN A 378 -35.19 -30.16 23.76
CA GLN A 378 -36.09 -30.91 22.86
C GLN A 378 -35.81 -30.59 21.39
N ALA A 379 -35.62 -29.29 21.05
CA ALA A 379 -35.27 -28.88 19.70
C ALA A 379 -33.93 -29.46 19.24
N PHE A 380 -32.91 -29.45 20.13
CA PHE A 380 -31.62 -30.08 19.87
C PHE A 380 -31.76 -31.58 19.60
N ALA A 381 -32.50 -32.29 20.45
CA ALA A 381 -32.70 -33.72 20.32
C ALA A 381 -33.44 -34.06 18.99
N MET A 382 -34.42 -33.25 18.58
CA MET A 382 -35.12 -33.45 17.29
C MET A 382 -34.15 -33.34 16.11
N VAL A 383 -33.26 -32.32 16.11
CA VAL A 383 -32.28 -32.13 15.03
C VAL A 383 -31.30 -33.29 14.95
N VAL A 384 -30.79 -33.76 16.08
CA VAL A 384 -29.80 -34.84 16.13
C VAL A 384 -30.44 -36.18 15.77
N ASN A 385 -31.65 -36.48 16.28
CA ASN A 385 -32.37 -37.73 15.95
C ASN A 385 -32.81 -37.80 14.50
N ALA A 386 -33.18 -36.68 13.89
CA ALA A 386 -33.48 -36.61 12.46
C ALA A 386 -32.25 -37.01 11.60
N ALA A 387 -31.04 -36.75 12.08
CA ALA A 387 -29.80 -37.17 11.44
C ALA A 387 -29.57 -38.66 11.48
N GLU A 388 -30.05 -39.34 12.52
CA GLU A 388 -29.92 -40.79 12.72
C GLU A 388 -31.03 -41.58 12.00
N GLY A 389 -31.91 -40.91 11.23
CA GLY A 389 -32.97 -41.54 10.46
C GLY A 389 -34.19 -41.96 11.31
N ASN A 390 -34.30 -41.42 12.54
CA ASN A 390 -35.45 -41.68 13.42
C ASN A 390 -36.59 -40.72 13.06
N ASP A 391 -37.80 -41.24 12.90
CA ASP A 391 -38.98 -40.49 12.55
C ASP A 391 -39.32 -39.47 13.69
N PRO A 392 -39.38 -38.15 13.41
CA PRO A 392 -39.65 -37.11 14.42
C PRO A 392 -40.99 -37.33 15.16
N ASP A 393 -41.99 -37.83 14.49
CA ASP A 393 -43.35 -38.05 15.06
C ASP A 393 -43.40 -39.15 16.13
N THR A 394 -42.46 -40.09 16.12
CA THR A 394 -42.40 -41.19 17.11
C THR A 394 -41.69 -40.78 18.40
N GLN A 395 -41.08 -39.60 18.44
CA GLN A 395 -40.26 -39.11 19.58
C GLN A 395 -40.95 -38.05 20.43
N VAL A 396 -42.08 -37.51 19.99
CA VAL A 396 -42.82 -36.47 20.73
C VAL A 396 -43.32 -37.05 22.06
N GLY A 397 -42.86 -36.49 23.19
CA GLY A 397 -43.25 -36.88 24.54
C GLY A 397 -42.39 -38.00 25.21
N LYS A 398 -41.37 -38.53 24.53
CA LYS A 398 -40.40 -39.42 25.17
C LYS A 398 -39.30 -38.66 25.90
N PRO A 399 -38.80 -39.15 27.04
CA PRO A 399 -37.66 -38.53 27.69
C PRO A 399 -36.43 -38.60 26.77
N VAL A 400 -35.71 -37.44 26.68
CA VAL A 400 -34.46 -37.34 25.90
C VAL A 400 -33.43 -38.31 26.46
N ASP A 401 -32.70 -39.01 25.59
CA ASP A 401 -31.62 -39.89 25.97
C ASP A 401 -30.57 -39.17 26.83
N LYS A 402 -30.06 -39.88 27.83
CA LYS A 402 -29.05 -39.38 28.77
C LYS A 402 -27.77 -38.87 28.04
N ILE A 403 -27.41 -39.52 26.93
CA ILE A 403 -26.25 -39.15 26.12
C ILE A 403 -26.50 -37.81 25.42
N LEU A 404 -27.67 -37.68 24.78
CA LEU A 404 -28.06 -36.43 24.12
C LEU A 404 -28.20 -35.28 25.12
N HIS A 405 -28.71 -35.53 26.30
CA HIS A 405 -28.77 -34.54 27.38
C HIS A 405 -27.40 -34.10 27.83
N ALA A 406 -26.43 -35.01 27.97
CA ALA A 406 -25.05 -34.67 28.33
C ALA A 406 -24.34 -33.83 27.21
N ARG A 407 -24.53 -34.21 25.94
CA ARG A 407 -24.01 -33.46 24.78
C ARG A 407 -24.58 -32.05 24.74
N PHE A 408 -25.90 -31.89 24.95
CA PHE A 408 -26.57 -30.59 25.02
C PHE A 408 -26.01 -29.69 26.13
N ILE A 409 -25.90 -30.23 27.38
CA ILE A 409 -25.38 -29.46 28.50
C ILE A 409 -23.95 -28.99 28.24
N ARG A 410 -23.11 -29.85 27.68
CA ARG A 410 -21.74 -29.48 27.27
C ARG A 410 -21.75 -28.33 26.28
N ALA A 411 -22.53 -28.41 25.22
CA ALA A 411 -22.61 -27.38 24.21
C ALA A 411 -23.17 -26.04 24.77
N VAL A 412 -24.16 -26.08 25.66
CA VAL A 412 -24.67 -24.88 26.35
C VAL A 412 -23.61 -24.27 27.25
N SER A 413 -22.85 -25.08 28.01
CA SER A 413 -21.74 -24.57 28.84
C SER A 413 -20.63 -23.94 28.01
N GLU A 414 -20.32 -24.49 26.84
CA GLU A 414 -19.39 -23.89 25.88
C GLU A 414 -19.89 -22.52 25.34
N LEU A 415 -21.21 -22.41 25.03
CA LEU A 415 -21.82 -21.13 24.64
C LEU A 415 -21.86 -20.11 25.78
N GLU A 416 -22.03 -20.54 27.02
CA GLU A 416 -21.92 -19.70 28.21
C GLU A 416 -20.51 -19.19 28.40
N PHE A 417 -19.50 -20.07 28.29
CA PHE A 417 -18.09 -19.71 28.34
C PHE A 417 -17.70 -18.69 27.25
N LEU A 418 -18.22 -18.87 26.04
CA LEU A 418 -18.03 -17.95 24.91
C LEU A 418 -18.84 -16.65 25.05
N GLY A 419 -19.69 -16.53 26.07
CA GLY A 419 -20.45 -15.31 26.36
C GLY A 419 -21.66 -15.07 25.45
N PHE A 420 -22.26 -16.11 24.87
CA PHE A 420 -23.49 -16.00 24.09
C PHE A 420 -24.77 -16.12 24.92
N VAL A 421 -24.70 -16.84 26.04
CA VAL A 421 -25.79 -17.01 27.00
C VAL A 421 -25.28 -16.83 28.41
N LYS A 422 -26.18 -16.55 29.37
CA LYS A 422 -25.87 -16.53 30.79
C LYS A 422 -27.04 -17.09 31.61
N PRO A 423 -26.80 -17.74 32.77
CA PRO A 423 -27.84 -18.20 33.67
C PRO A 423 -28.67 -17.00 34.18
N THR A 424 -29.94 -17.25 34.44
CA THR A 424 -30.79 -16.24 35.09
C THR A 424 -30.94 -16.52 36.58
N LYS A 425 -30.86 -15.46 37.40
CA LYS A 425 -30.96 -15.60 38.85
C LYS A 425 -32.37 -15.97 39.36
N ARG A 426 -33.41 -15.59 38.60
CA ARG A 426 -34.81 -15.77 39.03
C ARG A 426 -35.48 -17.01 38.47
N LYS A 427 -35.06 -17.48 37.31
CA LYS A 427 -35.60 -18.68 36.65
C LYS A 427 -34.45 -19.62 36.36
N THR A 428 -34.29 -20.65 37.20
CA THR A 428 -33.17 -21.61 37.14
C THR A 428 -33.21 -22.48 35.87
N ASP A 429 -34.37 -22.66 35.28
CA ASP A 429 -34.64 -23.42 34.04
C ASP A 429 -34.52 -22.60 32.75
N HIS A 430 -34.08 -21.34 32.88
CA HIS A 430 -33.91 -20.42 31.74
C HIS A 430 -32.51 -19.83 31.72
N VAL A 431 -32.02 -19.55 30.49
CA VAL A 431 -30.83 -18.76 30.24
C VAL A 431 -31.21 -17.48 29.48
N ALA A 432 -30.47 -16.41 29.70
CA ALA A 432 -30.62 -15.17 28.96
C ALA A 432 -29.66 -15.15 27.77
N ARG A 433 -30.19 -14.86 26.60
CA ARG A 433 -29.39 -14.58 25.40
C ARG A 433 -28.67 -13.25 25.58
N LEU A 434 -27.38 -13.24 25.34
CA LEU A 434 -26.56 -12.02 25.34
C LEU A 434 -26.49 -11.46 23.92
N THR A 435 -27.11 -10.29 23.73
CA THR A 435 -26.92 -9.49 22.54
C THR A 435 -25.84 -8.47 22.84
N TRP A 436 -24.73 -8.54 22.12
CA TRP A 436 -23.74 -7.49 22.23
C TRP A 436 -24.27 -6.28 21.45
N GLY A 437 -24.59 -5.22 22.16
CA GLY A 437 -24.77 -3.92 21.57
C GLY A 437 -23.43 -3.56 20.89
N GLY A 438 -23.50 -3.17 19.64
CA GLY A 438 -22.30 -2.85 18.88
C GLY A 438 -21.47 -1.80 19.61
N CYS A 439 -20.18 -2.08 19.75
CA CYS A 439 -19.11 -1.09 19.84
C CYS A 439 -18.59 -0.85 18.44
#